data_423be24826370cb03b1c72bd4cc5512b
#
_entry.id   423be24826370cb03b1c72bd4cc5512b
#
_cell.length_a   1.000
_cell.length_b   1.000
_cell.length_c   1.000
_cell.angle_alpha   90.00
_cell.angle_beta   90.00
_cell.angle_gamma   90.00
#
_symmetry.space_group_name_H-M   'P 1'
#
loop_
_entity.id
_entity.type
_entity.pdbx_description
1 polymer ?
#
loop_
_entity_poly.entity_id
_entity_poly.type
_entity_poly.pdbx_seq_one_letter_code
_entity_poly.pdbx_strand_id
1 'polypeptide(L)'
;MNFIPQVLRYRPRAVIALVVGVIVALLVPHDFKPIVRGLIGWDSTVWLYLVLIWIQMVLARQDKVQKLAEREDENAGMVLLIIGLAAIASLIAIVFELAAAKNLGLRGQLLHYLLTGFTMLGAWFLIPTIFTLHYARHYYQSTGDEPSLRFPDANLKPDYWDFLYFSFTIAVASQTSDVVLCSNEVRRAALAQSVLSFFFNAAVIGLCVNTAASLL
;
A
#
# COMPACT_ATOMS: atom_id res chain seq x y z
N MET A 1 13.03 26.26 -18.95
CA MET A 1 13.15 24.79 -18.86
C MET A 1 12.79 24.40 -17.42
N ASN A 2 11.50 24.11 -17.15
CA ASN A 2 11.07 23.76 -15.80
C ASN A 2 11.24 22.24 -15.62
N PHE A 3 12.36 21.83 -15.07
CA PHE A 3 12.66 20.45 -14.71
C PHE A 3 12.03 20.12 -13.34
N ILE A 4 10.72 20.30 -13.22
CA ILE A 4 9.99 19.67 -12.12
C ILE A 4 9.74 18.24 -12.59
N PRO A 5 10.33 17.21 -11.93
CA PRO A 5 10.07 15.84 -12.33
C PRO A 5 8.55 15.60 -12.39
N GLN A 6 8.08 14.93 -13.44
CA GLN A 6 6.65 14.66 -13.65
C GLN A 6 5.99 14.07 -12.42
N VAL A 7 6.75 13.26 -11.66
CA VAL A 7 6.32 12.66 -10.38
C VAL A 7 5.85 13.69 -9.34
N LEU A 8 6.55 14.83 -9.20
CA LEU A 8 6.16 15.91 -8.27
C LEU A 8 4.83 16.55 -8.65
N ARG A 9 4.54 16.64 -9.94
CA ARG A 9 3.31 17.26 -10.46
C ARG A 9 2.10 16.36 -10.32
N TYR A 10 2.27 15.05 -10.52
CA TYR A 10 1.17 14.08 -10.53
C TYR A 10 0.93 13.40 -9.18
N ARG A 11 1.95 13.31 -8.29
CA ARG A 11 1.85 12.61 -6.99
C ARG A 11 2.44 13.40 -5.81
N PRO A 12 1.96 14.62 -5.55
CA PRO A 12 2.54 15.50 -4.53
C PRO A 12 2.52 14.87 -3.13
N ARG A 13 1.48 14.09 -2.79
CA ARG A 13 1.35 13.43 -1.49
C ARG A 13 2.40 12.35 -1.25
N ALA A 14 2.71 11.56 -2.29
CA ALA A 14 3.76 10.54 -2.20
C ALA A 14 5.13 11.18 -2.01
N VAL A 15 5.39 12.30 -2.71
CA VAL A 15 6.64 13.05 -2.57
C VAL A 15 6.76 13.68 -1.18
N ILE A 16 5.69 14.32 -0.68
CA ILE A 16 5.68 14.89 0.67
C ILE A 16 5.96 13.79 1.70
N ALA A 17 5.26 12.66 1.62
CA ALA A 17 5.44 11.55 2.54
C ALA A 17 6.88 10.99 2.49
N LEU A 18 7.45 10.83 1.30
CA LEU A 18 8.82 10.36 1.12
C LEU A 18 9.85 11.34 1.72
N VAL A 19 9.69 12.64 1.46
CA VAL A 19 10.58 13.67 2.01
C VAL A 19 10.52 13.67 3.54
N VAL A 20 9.32 13.60 4.12
CA VAL A 20 9.14 13.53 5.58
C VAL A 20 9.79 12.27 6.13
N GLY A 21 9.59 11.11 5.50
CA GLY A 21 10.21 9.85 5.94
C GLY A 21 11.74 9.87 5.89
N VAL A 22 12.32 10.45 4.84
CA VAL A 22 13.78 10.66 4.75
C VAL A 22 14.27 11.59 5.87
N ILE A 23 13.60 12.70 6.10
CA ILE A 23 13.95 13.63 7.20
C ILE A 23 13.90 12.90 8.55
N VAL A 24 12.84 12.14 8.81
CA VAL A 24 12.70 11.36 10.05
C VAL A 24 13.83 10.35 10.19
N ALA A 25 14.16 9.59 9.14
CA ALA A 25 15.27 8.63 9.15
C ALA A 25 16.62 9.27 9.48
N LEU A 26 16.85 10.51 9.01
CA LEU A 26 18.08 11.27 9.28
C LEU A 26 18.11 11.85 10.70
N LEU A 27 16.95 12.19 11.27
CA LEU A 27 16.83 12.74 12.63
C LEU A 27 16.92 11.65 13.73
N VAL A 28 16.67 10.38 13.39
CA VAL A 28 16.83 9.27 14.34
C VAL A 28 18.31 9.18 14.78
N PRO A 29 18.59 9.13 16.10
CA PRO A 29 19.96 9.09 16.63
C PRO A 29 20.81 7.98 16.02
N HIS A 30 22.12 8.26 15.87
CA HIS A 30 23.08 7.32 15.28
C HIS A 30 23.33 6.07 16.13
N ASP A 31 22.91 6.08 17.38
CA ASP A 31 22.97 4.92 18.30
C ASP A 31 22.08 3.75 17.84
N PHE A 32 21.04 4.05 17.04
CA PHE A 32 20.20 3.01 16.43
C PHE A 32 20.88 2.40 15.20
N LYS A 33 20.69 1.08 15.03
CA LYS A 33 21.18 0.37 13.84
C LYS A 33 20.61 1.00 12.57
N PRO A 34 21.37 1.05 11.46
CA PRO A 34 20.90 1.65 10.19
C PRO A 34 19.56 1.07 9.70
N ILE A 35 19.32 -0.24 9.91
CA ILE A 35 18.07 -0.89 9.51
C ILE A 35 16.86 -0.36 10.30
N VAL A 36 16.99 -0.13 11.61
CA VAL A 36 15.94 0.46 12.46
C VAL A 36 15.62 1.88 12.00
N ARG A 37 16.64 2.69 11.73
CA ARG A 37 16.49 4.04 11.21
C ARG A 37 15.77 4.05 9.85
N GLY A 38 16.14 3.11 8.98
CA GLY A 38 15.48 2.91 7.69
C GLY A 38 14.00 2.52 7.84
N LEU A 39 13.67 1.60 8.75
CA LEU A 39 12.30 1.18 9.03
C LEU A 39 11.45 2.34 9.61
N ILE A 40 11.99 3.11 10.56
CA ILE A 40 11.28 4.28 11.11
C ILE A 40 10.99 5.32 10.02
N GLY A 41 11.95 5.58 9.12
CA GLY A 41 11.76 6.47 7.98
C GLY A 41 10.74 5.92 6.98
N TRP A 42 10.80 4.62 6.70
CA TRP A 42 9.83 3.92 5.86
C TRP A 42 8.43 3.99 6.45
N ASP A 43 8.25 3.68 7.71
CA ASP A 43 6.97 3.75 8.41
C ASP A 43 6.39 5.16 8.39
N SER A 44 7.23 6.17 8.65
CA SER A 44 6.81 7.57 8.56
C SER A 44 6.31 7.93 7.16
N THR A 45 6.98 7.43 6.11
CA THR A 45 6.56 7.60 4.71
C THR A 45 5.20 6.93 4.46
N VAL A 46 5.09 5.64 4.80
CA VAL A 46 3.91 4.82 4.48
C VAL A 46 2.68 5.33 5.21
N TRP A 47 2.77 5.55 6.52
CA TRP A 47 1.63 5.98 7.31
C TRP A 47 1.19 7.40 6.98
N LEU A 48 2.12 8.33 6.74
CA LEU A 48 1.76 9.67 6.28
C LEU A 48 1.09 9.61 4.91
N TYR A 49 1.60 8.83 3.98
CA TYR A 49 0.98 8.65 2.67
C TYR A 49 -0.43 8.06 2.78
N LEU A 50 -0.60 6.98 3.57
CA LEU A 50 -1.90 6.37 3.81
C LEU A 50 -2.91 7.37 4.37
N VAL A 51 -2.53 8.12 5.41
CA VAL A 51 -3.41 9.16 6.01
C VAL A 51 -3.82 10.20 4.97
N LEU A 52 -2.86 10.73 4.20
CA LEU A 52 -3.15 11.76 3.20
C LEU A 52 -4.06 11.25 2.08
N ILE A 53 -3.87 10.00 1.65
CA ILE A 53 -4.67 9.41 0.57
C ILE A 53 -6.06 9.02 1.07
N TRP A 54 -6.18 8.48 2.29
CA TRP A 54 -7.47 8.12 2.88
C TRP A 54 -8.32 9.36 3.17
N ILE A 55 -7.73 10.44 3.67
CA ILE A 55 -8.43 11.72 3.79
C ILE A 55 -8.97 12.17 2.44
N GLN A 56 -8.16 12.07 1.36
CA GLN A 56 -8.63 12.39 0.02
C GLN A 56 -9.79 11.51 -0.41
N MET A 57 -9.70 10.17 -0.22
CA MET A 57 -10.73 9.22 -0.62
C MET A 57 -12.05 9.47 0.12
N VAL A 58 -11.98 9.66 1.45
CA VAL A 58 -13.17 9.90 2.30
C VAL A 58 -13.85 11.24 1.99
N LEU A 59 -13.06 12.28 1.68
CA LEU A 59 -13.60 13.61 1.36
C LEU A 59 -13.99 13.79 -0.12
N ALA A 60 -13.63 12.84 -0.99
CA ALA A 60 -13.96 12.91 -2.40
C ALA A 60 -15.44 12.55 -2.63
N ARG A 61 -16.23 13.54 -3.06
CA ARG A 61 -17.58 13.30 -3.60
C ARG A 61 -17.46 12.64 -4.98
N GLN A 62 -18.49 11.92 -5.41
CA GLN A 62 -18.54 11.18 -6.68
C GLN A 62 -18.00 11.98 -7.89
N ASP A 63 -18.40 13.24 -8.06
CA ASP A 63 -17.90 14.10 -9.15
C ASP A 63 -16.40 14.39 -9.10
N LYS A 64 -15.78 14.30 -7.90
CA LYS A 64 -14.35 14.48 -7.71
C LYS A 64 -13.57 13.19 -7.95
N VAL A 65 -14.15 12.01 -7.68
CA VAL A 65 -13.51 10.72 -7.89
C VAL A 65 -13.13 10.55 -9.35
N GLN A 66 -14.06 10.78 -10.26
CA GLN A 66 -13.82 10.73 -11.71
C GLN A 66 -12.66 11.65 -12.11
N LYS A 67 -12.72 12.94 -11.72
CA LYS A 67 -11.66 13.92 -12.06
C LYS A 67 -10.30 13.58 -11.48
N LEU A 68 -10.25 12.94 -10.31
CA LEU A 68 -9.00 12.50 -9.68
C LEU A 68 -8.45 11.27 -10.39
N ALA A 69 -9.32 10.29 -10.71
CA ALA A 69 -8.96 9.09 -11.43
C ALA A 69 -8.43 9.38 -12.85
N GLU A 70 -9.07 10.32 -13.56
CA GLU A 70 -8.64 10.75 -14.90
C GLU A 70 -7.26 11.46 -14.91
N ARG A 71 -6.86 12.04 -13.78
CA ARG A 71 -5.55 12.75 -13.64
C ARG A 71 -4.40 11.83 -13.24
N GLU A 72 -4.66 10.58 -12.88
CA GLU A 72 -3.58 9.65 -12.55
C GLU A 72 -2.78 9.26 -13.80
N ASP A 73 -1.46 9.26 -13.65
CA ASP A 73 -0.47 9.09 -14.71
C ASP A 73 -0.52 7.69 -15.36
N GLU A 74 -0.13 7.58 -16.64
CA GLU A 74 0.01 6.34 -17.41
C GLU A 74 0.98 5.33 -16.77
N ASN A 75 1.89 5.78 -15.91
CA ASN A 75 2.86 4.94 -15.20
C ASN A 75 2.31 4.24 -13.94
N ALA A 76 0.99 4.09 -13.79
CA ALA A 76 0.40 3.42 -12.63
C ALA A 76 0.94 1.99 -12.42
N GLY A 77 1.22 1.24 -13.51
CA GLY A 77 1.81 -0.10 -13.44
C GLY A 77 3.22 -0.10 -12.84
N MET A 78 4.05 0.87 -13.18
CA MET A 78 5.39 1.02 -12.60
C MET A 78 5.31 1.36 -11.11
N VAL A 79 4.35 2.17 -10.70
CA VAL A 79 4.15 2.51 -9.29
C VAL A 79 3.68 1.30 -8.50
N LEU A 80 2.77 0.49 -9.04
CA LEU A 80 2.37 -0.79 -8.43
C LEU A 80 3.56 -1.71 -8.24
N LEU A 81 4.44 -1.81 -9.24
CA LEU A 81 5.66 -2.61 -9.15
C LEU A 81 6.60 -2.10 -8.06
N ILE A 82 6.89 -0.80 -8.04
CA ILE A 82 7.78 -0.18 -7.03
C ILE A 82 7.25 -0.43 -5.62
N ILE A 83 5.94 -0.26 -5.40
CA ILE A 83 5.33 -0.45 -4.09
C ILE A 83 5.28 -1.92 -3.70
N GLY A 84 4.99 -2.82 -4.66
CA GLY A 84 5.08 -4.25 -4.42
C GLY A 84 6.50 -4.67 -4.00
N LEU A 85 7.53 -4.17 -4.70
CA LEU A 85 8.93 -4.41 -4.34
C LEU A 85 9.29 -3.80 -2.97
N ALA A 86 8.79 -2.62 -2.66
CA ALA A 86 9.01 -1.97 -1.37
C ALA A 86 8.32 -2.73 -0.22
N ALA A 87 7.13 -3.29 -0.43
CA ALA A 87 6.45 -4.15 0.53
C ALA A 87 7.24 -5.45 0.78
N ILE A 88 7.78 -6.08 -0.26
CA ILE A 88 8.64 -7.26 -0.13
C ILE A 88 9.94 -6.90 0.60
N ALA A 89 10.57 -5.79 0.26
CA ALA A 89 11.78 -5.33 0.93
C ALA A 89 11.55 -5.06 2.44
N SER A 90 10.38 -4.53 2.81
CA SER A 90 10.03 -4.34 4.23
C SER A 90 9.85 -5.67 4.97
N LEU A 91 9.29 -6.71 4.33
CA LEU A 91 9.23 -8.05 4.93
C LEU A 91 10.63 -8.64 5.18
N ILE A 92 11.55 -8.47 4.24
CA ILE A 92 12.94 -8.90 4.41
C ILE A 92 13.60 -8.15 5.57
N ALA A 93 13.44 -6.83 5.63
CA ALA A 93 13.98 -6.01 6.71
C ALA A 93 13.44 -6.43 8.09
N ILE A 94 12.15 -6.78 8.17
CA ILE A 94 11.48 -7.29 9.37
C ILE A 94 12.12 -8.60 9.84
N VAL A 95 12.45 -9.53 8.93
CA VAL A 95 13.12 -10.80 9.31
C VAL A 95 14.47 -10.53 9.97
N PHE A 96 15.28 -9.61 9.41
CA PHE A 96 16.56 -9.24 10.02
C PHE A 96 16.39 -8.53 11.38
N GLU A 97 15.35 -7.71 11.50
CA GLU A 97 15.06 -6.98 12.73
C GLU A 97 14.62 -7.91 13.86
N LEU A 98 13.76 -8.88 13.58
CA LEU A 98 13.33 -9.90 14.54
C LEU A 98 14.50 -10.79 15.00
N ALA A 99 15.41 -11.14 14.08
CA ALA A 99 16.61 -11.91 14.44
C ALA A 99 17.50 -11.11 15.39
N ALA A 100 17.59 -9.79 15.22
CA ALA A 100 18.39 -8.92 16.09
C ALA A 100 17.79 -8.70 17.48
N ALA A 101 16.47 -8.81 17.62
CA ALA A 101 15.75 -8.59 18.87
C ALA A 101 16.00 -9.69 19.92
N LYS A 102 16.33 -10.91 19.51
CA LYS A 102 16.49 -12.08 20.41
C LYS A 102 17.49 -11.89 21.55
N ASN A 103 18.49 -11.03 21.37
CA ASN A 103 19.55 -10.80 22.35
C ASN A 103 19.31 -9.56 23.24
N LEU A 104 18.13 -8.95 23.17
CA LEU A 104 17.79 -7.74 23.93
C LEU A 104 17.00 -8.12 25.19
N GLY A 105 17.07 -7.27 26.22
CA GLY A 105 16.17 -7.40 27.36
C GLY A 105 14.71 -7.16 26.97
N LEU A 106 13.76 -7.58 27.82
CA LEU A 106 12.33 -7.58 27.57
C LEU A 106 11.79 -6.24 26.97
N ARG A 107 12.24 -5.11 27.50
CA ARG A 107 11.82 -3.79 27.00
C ARG A 107 12.32 -3.53 25.57
N GLY A 108 13.54 -3.94 25.25
CA GLY A 108 14.09 -3.83 23.90
C GLY A 108 13.34 -4.72 22.93
N GLN A 109 13.08 -5.98 23.29
CA GLN A 109 12.31 -6.92 22.47
C GLN A 109 10.90 -6.38 22.16
N LEU A 110 10.18 -5.84 23.17
CA LEU A 110 8.85 -5.28 22.98
C LEU A 110 8.85 -4.11 21.96
N LEU A 111 9.83 -3.20 22.06
CA LEU A 111 9.93 -2.08 21.11
C LEU A 111 10.19 -2.57 19.68
N HIS A 112 11.04 -3.60 19.50
CA HIS A 112 11.29 -4.19 18.19
C HIS A 112 10.04 -4.89 17.62
N TYR A 113 9.28 -5.63 18.45
CA TYR A 113 8.03 -6.27 18.01
C TYR A 113 6.97 -5.23 17.65
N LEU A 114 6.85 -4.13 18.40
CA LEU A 114 5.91 -3.04 18.07
C LEU A 114 6.30 -2.36 16.74
N LEU A 115 7.57 -2.05 16.54
CA LEU A 115 8.06 -1.48 15.28
C LEU A 115 7.75 -2.42 14.12
N THR A 116 8.10 -3.70 14.25
CA THR A 116 7.83 -4.74 13.25
C THR A 116 6.34 -4.83 12.90
N GLY A 117 5.47 -4.91 13.92
CA GLY A 117 4.03 -4.96 13.71
C GLY A 117 3.48 -3.71 13.01
N PHE A 118 4.00 -2.54 13.36
CA PHE A 118 3.62 -1.28 12.75
C PHE A 118 4.05 -1.20 11.27
N THR A 119 5.27 -1.65 10.95
CA THR A 119 5.78 -1.77 9.58
C THR A 119 4.94 -2.74 8.75
N MET A 120 4.62 -3.92 9.31
CA MET A 120 3.81 -4.94 8.65
C MET A 120 2.41 -4.41 8.31
N LEU A 121 1.75 -3.78 9.28
CA LEU A 121 0.42 -3.20 9.08
C LEU A 121 0.46 -2.10 8.03
N GLY A 122 1.44 -1.20 8.09
CA GLY A 122 1.60 -0.14 7.10
C GLY A 122 1.75 -0.68 5.67
N ALA A 123 2.64 -1.68 5.48
CA ALA A 123 2.85 -2.33 4.20
C ALA A 123 1.59 -3.09 3.72
N TRP A 124 0.87 -3.75 4.64
CA TRP A 124 -0.38 -4.44 4.33
C TRP A 124 -1.48 -3.48 3.86
N PHE A 125 -1.69 -2.37 4.54
CA PHE A 125 -2.67 -1.36 4.14
C PHE A 125 -2.28 -0.64 2.84
N LEU A 126 -0.99 -0.48 2.59
CA LEU A 126 -0.49 0.22 1.41
C LEU A 126 -0.88 -0.50 0.11
N ILE A 127 -0.76 -1.83 0.06
CA ILE A 127 -1.06 -2.64 -1.13
C ILE A 127 -2.48 -2.37 -1.64
N PRO A 128 -3.57 -2.67 -0.88
CA PRO A 128 -4.93 -2.47 -1.39
C PRO A 128 -5.26 -1.00 -1.61
N THR A 129 -4.71 -0.08 -0.82
CA THR A 129 -4.94 1.36 -1.01
C THR A 129 -4.48 1.82 -2.40
N ILE A 130 -3.34 1.34 -2.88
CA ILE A 130 -2.83 1.73 -4.19
C ILE A 130 -3.58 1.03 -5.31
N PHE A 131 -3.92 -0.25 -5.13
CA PHE A 131 -4.77 -0.94 -6.09
C PHE A 131 -6.17 -0.30 -6.19
N THR A 132 -6.70 0.28 -5.11
CA THR A 132 -7.93 1.09 -5.14
C THR A 132 -7.84 2.23 -6.14
N LEU A 133 -6.75 3.01 -6.10
CA LEU A 133 -6.53 4.10 -7.06
C LEU A 133 -6.40 3.58 -8.49
N HIS A 134 -5.70 2.46 -8.66
CA HIS A 134 -5.52 1.82 -9.96
C HIS A 134 -6.85 1.35 -10.56
N TYR A 135 -7.72 0.70 -9.77
CA TYR A 135 -9.04 0.27 -10.23
C TYR A 135 -9.97 1.44 -10.55
N ALA A 136 -9.99 2.48 -9.70
CA ALA A 136 -10.75 3.69 -9.95
C ALA A 136 -10.34 4.35 -11.27
N ARG A 137 -9.03 4.42 -11.54
CA ARG A 137 -8.50 4.91 -12.80
C ARG A 137 -8.99 4.10 -14.00
N HIS A 138 -8.81 2.78 -13.97
CA HIS A 138 -9.24 1.91 -15.07
C HIS A 138 -10.75 2.00 -15.32
N TYR A 139 -11.54 2.13 -14.27
CA TYR A 139 -12.98 2.31 -14.39
C TYR A 139 -13.32 3.61 -15.11
N TYR A 140 -12.77 4.74 -14.68
CA TYR A 140 -13.13 6.05 -15.22
C TYR A 140 -12.41 6.42 -16.53
N GLN A 141 -11.33 5.74 -16.87
CA GLN A 141 -10.62 5.92 -18.16
C GLN A 141 -11.01 4.88 -19.22
N SER A 142 -11.93 3.95 -18.92
CA SER A 142 -12.39 2.99 -19.92
C SER A 142 -13.11 3.72 -21.07
N THR A 143 -12.64 3.49 -22.30
CA THR A 143 -13.15 4.14 -23.52
C THR A 143 -14.19 3.30 -24.27
N GLY A 144 -14.55 2.12 -23.75
CA GLY A 144 -15.52 1.22 -24.35
C GLY A 144 -16.97 1.51 -23.89
N ASP A 145 -17.93 0.87 -24.55
CA ASP A 145 -19.35 0.96 -24.18
C ASP A 145 -19.65 0.36 -22.80
N GLU A 146 -18.78 -0.53 -22.32
CA GLU A 146 -18.89 -1.12 -20.99
C GLU A 146 -17.71 -0.68 -20.08
N PRO A 147 -17.99 -0.40 -18.78
CA PRO A 147 -16.96 -0.07 -17.82
C PRO A 147 -16.05 -1.29 -17.58
N SER A 148 -14.77 -1.05 -17.23
CA SER A 148 -13.79 -2.10 -16.98
C SER A 148 -14.10 -2.98 -15.75
N LEU A 149 -14.91 -2.47 -14.83
CA LEU A 149 -15.46 -3.14 -13.66
C LEU A 149 -16.97 -2.93 -13.64
N ARG A 150 -17.75 -3.94 -13.26
CA ARG A 150 -19.20 -3.83 -13.09
C ARG A 150 -19.57 -4.20 -11.66
N PHE A 151 -20.12 -3.22 -10.95
CA PHE A 151 -20.67 -3.37 -9.62
C PHE A 151 -22.08 -3.95 -9.68
N PRO A 152 -22.59 -4.59 -8.59
CA PRO A 152 -23.91 -5.20 -8.57
C PRO A 152 -25.06 -4.22 -8.88
N ASP A 153 -24.94 -2.98 -8.42
CA ASP A 153 -25.92 -1.93 -8.71
C ASP A 153 -25.62 -1.29 -10.08
N ALA A 154 -26.50 -1.55 -11.05
CA ALA A 154 -26.34 -1.07 -12.42
C ALA A 154 -26.39 0.47 -12.58
N ASN A 155 -26.99 1.19 -11.62
CA ASN A 155 -27.10 2.64 -11.63
C ASN A 155 -26.02 3.34 -10.77
N LEU A 156 -25.12 2.58 -10.18
CA LEU A 156 -24.09 3.09 -9.30
C LEU A 156 -23.07 3.92 -10.10
N LYS A 157 -22.82 5.13 -9.65
CA LYS A 157 -21.57 5.85 -9.97
C LYS A 157 -20.59 5.58 -8.83
N PRO A 158 -19.67 4.63 -8.99
CA PRO A 158 -18.85 4.16 -7.89
C PRO A 158 -17.97 5.28 -7.33
N ASP A 159 -17.87 5.32 -6.02
CA ASP A 159 -16.94 6.19 -5.33
C ASP A 159 -15.68 5.42 -4.83
N TYR A 160 -14.81 6.06 -4.04
CA TYR A 160 -13.63 5.38 -3.53
C TYR A 160 -13.95 4.25 -2.55
N TRP A 161 -15.12 4.25 -1.89
CA TRP A 161 -15.51 3.16 -0.99
C TRP A 161 -15.79 1.88 -1.75
N ASP A 162 -16.37 1.96 -2.95
CA ASP A 162 -16.64 0.80 -3.81
C ASP A 162 -15.33 0.17 -4.28
N PHE A 163 -14.36 0.99 -4.70
CA PHE A 163 -13.03 0.51 -5.10
C PHE A 163 -12.19 0.03 -3.92
N LEU A 164 -12.32 0.65 -2.73
CA LEU A 164 -11.71 0.15 -1.49
C LEU A 164 -12.27 -1.21 -1.13
N TYR A 165 -13.61 -1.36 -1.12
CA TYR A 165 -14.26 -2.64 -0.87
C TYR A 165 -13.70 -3.73 -1.78
N PHE A 166 -13.68 -3.50 -3.08
CA PHE A 166 -13.15 -4.45 -4.05
C PHE A 166 -11.68 -4.81 -3.78
N SER A 167 -10.83 -3.81 -3.65
CA SER A 167 -9.40 -4.01 -3.47
C SER A 167 -9.05 -4.66 -2.12
N PHE A 168 -9.71 -4.25 -1.03
CA PHE A 168 -9.50 -4.86 0.29
C PHE A 168 -10.04 -6.28 0.37
N THR A 169 -11.14 -6.60 -0.32
CA THR A 169 -11.62 -7.98 -0.42
C THR A 169 -10.56 -8.87 -1.07
N ILE A 170 -9.93 -8.41 -2.15
CA ILE A 170 -8.80 -9.15 -2.76
C ILE A 170 -7.63 -9.30 -1.78
N ALA A 171 -7.27 -8.23 -1.05
CA ALA A 171 -6.14 -8.26 -0.13
C ALA A 171 -6.36 -9.24 1.03
N VAL A 172 -7.58 -9.33 1.55
CA VAL A 172 -7.93 -10.23 2.67
C VAL A 172 -8.11 -11.66 2.19
N ALA A 173 -8.91 -11.87 1.12
CA ALA A 173 -9.40 -13.19 0.72
C ALA A 173 -8.71 -13.76 -0.52
N SER A 174 -7.85 -13.01 -1.21
CA SER A 174 -7.26 -13.36 -2.51
C SER A 174 -8.30 -13.75 -3.55
N GLN A 175 -9.49 -13.12 -3.49
CA GLN A 175 -10.65 -13.39 -4.31
C GLN A 175 -11.31 -12.06 -4.72
N THR A 176 -11.86 -12.00 -5.93
CA THR A 176 -12.74 -10.90 -6.33
C THR A 176 -14.06 -11.00 -5.58
N SER A 177 -14.58 -9.89 -5.10
CA SER A 177 -15.90 -9.82 -4.43
C SER A 177 -17.05 -10.16 -5.42
N ASP A 178 -18.17 -9.52 -5.27
CA ASP A 178 -19.32 -9.50 -6.18
C ASP A 178 -19.14 -8.58 -7.41
N VAL A 179 -17.94 -8.00 -7.56
CA VAL A 179 -17.60 -7.09 -8.67
C VAL A 179 -17.08 -7.88 -9.87
N VAL A 180 -17.69 -7.67 -11.06
CA VAL A 180 -17.32 -8.37 -12.28
C VAL A 180 -16.18 -7.64 -13.00
N LEU A 181 -15.17 -8.41 -13.43
CA LEU A 181 -14.01 -7.91 -14.18
C LEU A 181 -14.31 -7.95 -15.68
N CYS A 182 -14.56 -6.80 -16.31
CA CYS A 182 -14.98 -6.72 -17.71
C CYS A 182 -13.80 -6.51 -18.68
N SER A 183 -12.62 -6.06 -18.20
CA SER A 183 -11.43 -5.86 -19.07
C SER A 183 -10.29 -6.80 -18.74
N ASN A 184 -9.41 -7.03 -19.74
CA ASN A 184 -8.21 -7.84 -19.59
C ASN A 184 -7.17 -7.18 -18.67
N GLU A 185 -7.06 -5.84 -18.71
CA GLU A 185 -6.15 -5.06 -17.89
C GLU A 185 -6.50 -5.21 -16.43
N VAL A 186 -7.78 -5.06 -16.09
CA VAL A 186 -8.24 -5.21 -14.71
C VAL A 186 -8.11 -6.64 -14.22
N ARG A 187 -8.33 -7.66 -15.09
CA ARG A 187 -8.07 -9.06 -14.72
C ARG A 187 -6.61 -9.33 -14.40
N ARG A 188 -5.68 -8.77 -15.18
CA ARG A 188 -4.24 -8.88 -14.90
C ARG A 188 -3.87 -8.17 -13.59
N ALA A 189 -4.42 -6.99 -13.34
CA ALA A 189 -4.20 -6.26 -12.10
C ALA A 189 -4.74 -7.03 -10.89
N ALA A 190 -5.95 -7.59 -10.98
CA ALA A 190 -6.56 -8.39 -9.91
C ALA A 190 -5.76 -9.68 -9.64
N LEU A 191 -5.27 -10.35 -10.69
CA LEU A 191 -4.39 -11.51 -10.53
C LEU A 191 -3.08 -11.12 -9.83
N ALA A 192 -2.44 -10.04 -10.26
CA ALA A 192 -1.20 -9.54 -9.64
C ALA A 192 -1.43 -9.17 -8.17
N GLN A 193 -2.52 -8.49 -7.85
CA GLN A 193 -2.88 -8.17 -6.48
C GLN A 193 -3.14 -9.42 -5.65
N SER A 194 -3.91 -10.39 -6.16
CA SER A 194 -4.23 -11.63 -5.45
C SER A 194 -2.97 -12.43 -5.11
N VAL A 195 -2.05 -12.57 -6.08
CA VAL A 195 -0.77 -13.27 -5.86
C VAL A 195 0.09 -12.55 -4.84
N LEU A 196 0.24 -11.23 -4.97
CA LEU A 196 1.01 -10.41 -4.03
C LEU A 196 0.43 -10.51 -2.61
N SER A 197 -0.89 -10.36 -2.49
CA SER A 197 -1.59 -10.44 -1.20
C SER A 197 -1.47 -11.81 -0.56
N PHE A 198 -1.60 -12.89 -1.34
CA PHE A 198 -1.44 -14.26 -0.85
C PHE A 198 -0.06 -14.47 -0.23
N PHE A 199 1.02 -14.15 -0.97
CA PHE A 199 2.37 -14.32 -0.45
C PHE A 199 2.66 -13.40 0.73
N PHE A 200 2.14 -12.17 0.71
CA PHE A 200 2.30 -11.26 1.83
C PHE A 200 1.60 -11.79 3.09
N ASN A 201 0.34 -12.20 2.99
CA ASN A 201 -0.43 -12.78 4.09
C ASN A 201 0.24 -14.05 4.64
N ALA A 202 0.71 -14.94 3.77
CA ALA A 202 1.44 -16.14 4.18
C ALA A 202 2.74 -15.80 4.93
N ALA A 203 3.50 -14.81 4.46
CA ALA A 203 4.72 -14.35 5.13
C ALA A 203 4.41 -13.74 6.52
N VAL A 204 3.36 -12.92 6.63
CA VAL A 204 2.91 -12.32 7.89
C VAL A 204 2.52 -13.42 8.88
N ILE A 205 1.71 -14.39 8.48
CA ILE A 205 1.31 -15.52 9.33
C ILE A 205 2.54 -16.31 9.78
N GLY A 206 3.45 -16.63 8.86
CA GLY A 206 4.68 -17.35 9.18
C GLY A 206 5.55 -16.60 10.22
N LEU A 207 5.68 -15.28 10.07
CA LEU A 207 6.41 -14.44 11.03
C LEU A 207 5.70 -14.38 12.39
N CYS A 208 4.38 -14.26 12.42
CA CYS A 208 3.61 -14.27 13.67
C CYS A 208 3.77 -15.59 14.42
N VAL A 209 3.64 -16.74 13.72
CA VAL A 209 3.83 -18.07 14.30
C VAL A 209 5.25 -18.24 14.84
N ASN A 210 6.28 -17.87 14.07
CA ASN A 210 7.67 -17.95 14.50
C ASN A 210 7.95 -17.07 15.73
N THR A 211 7.38 -15.87 15.77
CA THR A 211 7.52 -14.96 16.91
C THR A 211 6.82 -15.53 18.14
N ALA A 212 5.60 -16.03 18.01
CA ALA A 212 4.86 -16.64 19.11
C ALA A 212 5.61 -17.86 19.68
N ALA A 213 6.15 -18.74 18.81
CA ALA A 213 6.94 -19.90 19.22
C ALA A 213 8.25 -19.51 19.92
N SER A 214 8.78 -18.34 19.66
CA SER A 214 10.02 -17.86 20.31
C SER A 214 9.79 -17.23 21.70
N LEU A 215 8.52 -16.98 22.07
CA LEU A 215 8.10 -16.43 23.36
C LEU A 215 7.69 -17.52 24.37
N LEU A 216 7.46 -18.74 23.89
CA LEU A 216 7.16 -19.94 24.70
C LEU A 216 8.44 -20.69 25.06
#